data_f8514b808a0a111d84ff6d0f105e33ec
#
_entry.id   f8514b808a0a111d84ff6d0f105e33ec
#
_cell.length_a   1.000
_cell.length_b   1.000
_cell.length_c   1.000
_cell.angle_alpha   90.00
_cell.angle_beta   90.00
_cell.angle_gamma   90.00
#
_symmetry.space_group_name_H-M   'P 1'
#
loop_
_entity.id
_entity.type
_entity.pdbx_description
1 polymer ?
#
loop_
_entity_poly.entity_id
_entity_poly.type
_entity_poly.pdbx_seq_one_letter_code
_entity_poly.pdbx_strand_id
1 'polypeptide(L)'
;MPETSTPVSGDTATAGDPTEVELRLPADGAYAAVLRTLTAGLAARLDFTMDDIEDLRIAVSEAAAMVLEEADEGTVLDCRFRLTPGELMLTISAEAQSPTPPDYESFGWQVLATLAAEAAIDTAPGSYAVRLTVRSSLES
;
A
#
# COMPACT_ATOMS: atom_id res chain seq x y z
N MET A 1 -5.11 6.79 39.15
CA MET A 1 -5.12 6.76 38.40
C MET A 1 -5.17 6.65 37.62
N PRO A 2 -5.46 6.71 37.42
CA PRO A 2 -5.66 6.67 36.35
C PRO A 2 -5.41 6.71 35.50
N GLU A 3 -5.23 6.95 35.52
CA GLU A 3 -5.05 7.08 34.51
C GLU A 3 -5.00 6.72 33.69
N THR A 4 -5.04 6.72 34.11
CA THR A 4 -5.06 6.50 33.24
C THR A 4 -5.25 6.34 32.32
N SER A 5 -5.53 6.39 32.42
CA SER A 5 -5.96 6.31 31.43
C SER A 5 -5.69 6.67 30.40
N THR A 6 -5.20 7.06 30.34
CA THR A 6 -4.89 7.37 29.43
C THR A 6 -4.73 6.75 28.30
N PRO A 7 -4.28 6.10 28.26
CA PRO A 7 -4.09 5.64 27.06
C PRO A 7 -5.28 5.50 26.39
N VAL A 8 -5.86 5.64 27.00
CA VAL A 8 -6.95 5.72 26.57
C VAL A 8 -7.15 6.48 25.45
N SER A 9 -6.26 7.29 25.14
CA SER A 9 -6.41 8.05 24.01
C SER A 9 -6.67 7.25 22.82
N GLY A 10 -6.05 6.15 22.67
CA GLY A 10 -6.33 5.34 21.54
C GLY A 10 -7.73 4.89 21.52
N ASP A 11 -8.30 4.80 22.66
CA ASP A 11 -9.63 4.33 22.77
C ASP A 11 -10.62 5.36 22.31
N THR A 12 -10.20 6.59 22.11
CA THR A 12 -11.11 7.62 21.73
C THR A 12 -11.21 7.79 20.22
N ALA A 13 -10.52 6.94 19.46
CA ALA A 13 -10.62 7.03 18.02
C ALA A 13 -12.07 6.84 17.59
N THR A 14 -12.51 7.68 16.67
CA THR A 14 -13.86 7.57 16.17
C THR A 14 -13.92 6.58 15.04
N ALA A 15 -15.12 6.18 14.66
CA ALA A 15 -15.32 5.18 13.62
C ALA A 15 -14.73 5.59 12.29
N GLY A 16 -14.56 6.85 12.01
CA GLY A 16 -14.02 7.29 10.74
C GLY A 16 -12.51 7.48 10.73
N ASP A 17 -11.87 7.38 11.89
CA ASP A 17 -10.45 7.64 11.98
C ASP A 17 -9.66 6.53 11.26
N PRO A 18 -8.64 6.90 10.49
CA PRO A 18 -7.87 5.87 9.79
C PRO A 18 -7.00 5.06 10.74
N THR A 19 -6.83 3.79 10.42
CA THR A 19 -5.87 2.93 11.09
C THR A 19 -4.65 2.87 10.19
N GLU A 20 -3.47 3.01 10.76
CA GLU A 20 -2.24 2.95 9.99
C GLU A 20 -1.44 1.72 10.33
N VAL A 21 -0.93 1.06 9.30
CA VAL A 21 -0.12 -0.14 9.44
C VAL A 21 1.13 0.04 8.62
N GLU A 22 2.27 -0.37 9.16
CA GLU A 22 3.54 -0.29 8.43
C GLU A 22 4.13 -1.67 8.32
N LEU A 23 4.76 -1.93 7.17
CA LEU A 23 5.50 -3.16 6.94
C LEU A 23 6.78 -2.80 6.24
N ARG A 24 7.90 -3.27 6.77
CA ARG A 24 9.20 -3.03 6.15
C ARG A 24 9.83 -4.37 5.82
N LEU A 25 10.26 -4.50 4.59
CA LEU A 25 10.82 -5.74 4.07
C LEU A 25 12.11 -5.43 3.35
N PRO A 26 13.03 -6.41 3.22
CA PRO A 26 14.14 -6.20 2.30
C PRO A 26 13.59 -5.90 0.90
N ALA A 27 14.24 -5.01 0.17
CA ALA A 27 13.80 -4.66 -1.18
C ALA A 27 14.25 -5.76 -2.14
N ASP A 28 13.58 -6.89 -2.07
CA ASP A 28 13.92 -8.09 -2.80
C ASP A 28 12.59 -8.76 -3.15
N GLY A 29 12.43 -9.15 -4.41
CA GLY A 29 11.19 -9.75 -4.89
C GLY A 29 10.77 -11.00 -4.13
N ALA A 30 11.74 -11.67 -3.46
CA ALA A 30 11.41 -12.86 -2.67
C ALA A 30 10.42 -12.55 -1.55
N TYR A 31 10.33 -11.29 -1.11
CA TYR A 31 9.46 -10.91 -0.01
C TYR A 31 8.12 -10.33 -0.46
N ALA A 32 7.91 -10.23 -1.77
CA ALA A 32 6.65 -9.66 -2.27
C ALA A 32 5.44 -10.45 -1.82
N ALA A 33 5.57 -11.76 -1.63
CA ALA A 33 4.47 -12.59 -1.17
C ALA A 33 4.00 -12.20 0.23
N VAL A 34 4.93 -11.75 1.09
CA VAL A 34 4.58 -11.31 2.44
C VAL A 34 3.68 -10.08 2.35
N LEU A 35 4.06 -9.14 1.48
CA LEU A 35 3.27 -7.94 1.28
C LEU A 35 1.87 -8.28 0.76
N ARG A 36 1.78 -9.18 -0.23
CA ARG A 36 0.48 -9.58 -0.77
C ARG A 36 -0.41 -10.22 0.30
N THR A 37 0.19 -11.07 1.13
CA THR A 37 -0.56 -11.77 2.17
C THR A 37 -1.09 -10.79 3.21
N LEU A 38 -0.24 -9.86 3.65
CA LEU A 38 -0.70 -8.85 4.61
C LEU A 38 -1.81 -8.01 4.02
N THR A 39 -1.63 -7.58 2.78
CA THR A 39 -2.63 -6.73 2.13
C THR A 39 -3.98 -7.42 2.04
N ALA A 40 -3.97 -8.70 1.66
CA ALA A 40 -5.21 -9.47 1.57
C ALA A 40 -5.89 -9.57 2.94
N GLY A 41 -5.10 -9.80 4.00
CA GLY A 41 -5.64 -9.86 5.34
C GLY A 41 -6.27 -8.57 5.80
N LEU A 42 -5.62 -7.44 5.48
CA LEU A 42 -6.17 -6.13 5.83
C LEU A 42 -7.46 -5.86 5.06
N ALA A 43 -7.48 -6.21 3.78
CA ALA A 43 -8.67 -6.01 2.95
C ALA A 43 -9.85 -6.84 3.47
N ALA A 44 -9.57 -8.05 3.93
CA ALA A 44 -10.62 -8.90 4.48
C ALA A 44 -11.26 -8.25 5.71
N ARG A 45 -10.46 -7.55 6.51
CA ARG A 45 -11.00 -6.86 7.68
C ARG A 45 -11.86 -5.65 7.31
N LEU A 46 -11.71 -5.14 6.10
CA LEU A 46 -12.46 -3.98 5.62
C LEU A 46 -13.68 -4.40 4.81
N ASP A 47 -14.05 -5.68 4.87
CA ASP A 47 -15.21 -6.22 4.17
C ASP A 47 -15.10 -6.14 2.65
N PHE A 48 -13.88 -6.25 2.14
CA PHE A 48 -13.69 -6.37 0.70
C PHE A 48 -14.20 -7.74 0.26
N THR A 49 -14.81 -7.80 -0.91
CA THR A 49 -15.26 -9.08 -1.46
C THR A 49 -14.06 -9.89 -1.94
N MET A 50 -14.27 -11.17 -2.22
CA MET A 50 -13.19 -12.01 -2.76
C MET A 50 -12.66 -11.44 -4.06
N ASP A 51 -13.55 -10.95 -4.92
CA ASP A 51 -13.13 -10.36 -6.19
C ASP A 51 -12.30 -9.09 -5.95
N ASP A 52 -12.70 -8.27 -5.00
CA ASP A 52 -11.95 -7.07 -4.65
C ASP A 52 -10.54 -7.45 -4.17
N ILE A 53 -10.45 -8.49 -3.36
CA ILE A 53 -9.17 -8.93 -2.81
C ILE A 53 -8.27 -9.46 -3.92
N GLU A 54 -8.83 -10.20 -4.88
CA GLU A 54 -8.05 -10.70 -6.01
C GLU A 54 -7.50 -9.55 -6.85
N ASP A 55 -8.33 -8.56 -7.14
CA ASP A 55 -7.88 -7.40 -7.89
C ASP A 55 -6.80 -6.64 -7.13
N LEU A 56 -6.96 -6.52 -5.82
CA LEU A 56 -5.99 -5.83 -4.99
C LEU A 56 -4.65 -6.57 -4.98
N ARG A 57 -4.67 -7.90 -4.92
CA ARG A 57 -3.45 -8.68 -4.95
C ARG A 57 -2.68 -8.46 -6.25
N ILE A 58 -3.39 -8.39 -7.37
CA ILE A 58 -2.77 -8.12 -8.66
C ILE A 58 -2.17 -6.71 -8.66
N ALA A 59 -2.93 -5.73 -8.20
CA ALA A 59 -2.45 -4.35 -8.17
C ALA A 59 -1.22 -4.19 -7.29
N VAL A 60 -1.22 -4.82 -6.12
CA VAL A 60 -0.09 -4.74 -5.19
C VAL A 60 1.14 -5.41 -5.79
N SER A 61 0.95 -6.53 -6.50
CA SER A 61 2.07 -7.21 -7.13
C SER A 61 2.74 -6.31 -8.18
N GLU A 62 1.93 -5.61 -8.98
CA GLU A 62 2.48 -4.72 -9.99
C GLU A 62 3.15 -3.51 -9.34
N ALA A 63 2.52 -2.94 -8.32
CA ALA A 63 3.10 -1.79 -7.64
C ALA A 63 4.44 -2.16 -7.00
N ALA A 64 4.50 -3.31 -6.35
CA ALA A 64 5.73 -3.77 -5.72
C ALA A 64 6.83 -3.98 -6.76
N ALA A 65 6.48 -4.59 -7.89
CA ALA A 65 7.45 -4.83 -8.97
C ALA A 65 8.01 -3.52 -9.50
N MET A 66 7.16 -2.50 -9.65
CA MET A 66 7.60 -1.21 -10.14
C MET A 66 8.60 -0.56 -9.17
N VAL A 67 8.31 -0.63 -7.87
CA VAL A 67 9.22 -0.04 -6.89
C VAL A 67 10.52 -0.84 -6.80
N LEU A 68 10.42 -2.16 -6.82
CA LEU A 68 11.62 -3.00 -6.75
C LEU A 68 12.56 -2.79 -7.92
N GLU A 69 12.01 -2.48 -9.09
CA GLU A 69 12.81 -2.22 -10.26
C GLU A 69 13.70 -0.99 -10.10
N GLU A 70 13.22 -0.01 -9.30
CA GLU A 70 13.94 1.24 -9.09
C GLU A 70 14.78 1.23 -7.82
N ALA A 71 14.49 0.33 -6.89
CA ALA A 71 15.12 0.34 -5.57
C ALA A 71 16.60 0.08 -5.65
N ASP A 72 17.38 0.82 -4.85
CA ASP A 72 18.81 0.56 -4.71
C ASP A 72 19.00 -0.79 -4.03
N GLU A 73 20.10 -1.45 -4.40
CA GLU A 73 20.42 -2.74 -3.83
C GLU A 73 20.64 -2.62 -2.33
N GLY A 74 20.13 -3.59 -1.58
CA GLY A 74 20.34 -3.63 -0.13
C GLY A 74 19.45 -2.69 0.67
N THR A 75 18.52 -2.03 0.03
CA THR A 75 17.63 -1.13 0.75
C THR A 75 16.36 -1.83 1.22
N VAL A 76 15.45 -1.08 1.77
CA VAL A 76 14.22 -1.58 2.38
C VAL A 76 13.02 -1.17 1.55
N LEU A 77 12.07 -2.08 1.41
CA LEU A 77 10.78 -1.79 0.84
C LEU A 77 9.89 -1.33 2.00
N ASP A 78 9.45 -0.09 1.96
CA ASP A 78 8.66 0.50 3.03
C ASP A 78 7.21 0.54 2.56
N CYS A 79 6.33 -0.15 3.26
CA CYS A 79 4.93 -0.26 2.86
C CYS A 79 4.07 0.33 3.96
N ARG A 80 3.29 1.35 3.62
CA ARG A 80 2.45 2.04 4.58
C ARG A 80 1.01 1.97 4.14
N PHE A 81 0.17 1.45 5.03
CA PHE A 81 -1.24 1.28 4.76
C PHE A 81 -2.04 2.27 5.59
N ARG A 82 -3.09 2.78 4.99
CA ARG A 82 -4.02 3.63 5.68
C ARG A 82 -5.41 3.06 5.42
N LEU A 83 -6.09 2.66 6.49
CA LEU A 83 -7.33 1.91 6.40
C LEU A 83 -8.48 2.73 6.96
N THR A 84 -9.54 2.86 6.17
CA THR A 84 -10.79 3.43 6.65
C THR A 84 -11.90 2.47 6.19
N PRO A 85 -13.12 2.60 6.71
CA PRO A 85 -14.18 1.68 6.30
C PRO A 85 -14.33 1.67 4.79
N GLY A 86 -14.20 0.50 4.20
CA GLY A 86 -14.37 0.30 2.77
C GLY A 86 -13.25 0.82 1.88
N GLU A 87 -12.15 1.30 2.47
CA GLU A 87 -11.07 1.88 1.66
C GLU A 87 -9.70 1.52 2.21
N LEU A 88 -8.80 1.16 1.32
CA LEU A 88 -7.44 0.83 1.68
C LEU A 88 -6.51 1.67 0.80
N MET A 89 -5.64 2.46 1.44
CA MET A 89 -4.58 3.20 0.75
C MET A 89 -3.27 2.53 1.07
N LEU A 90 -2.41 2.38 0.07
CA LEU A 90 -1.11 1.76 0.24
C LEU A 90 -0.07 2.59 -0.49
N THR A 91 1.03 2.90 0.21
CA THR A 91 2.20 3.52 -0.40
C THR A 91 3.36 2.55 -0.25
N ILE A 92 3.96 2.19 -1.36
CA ILE A 92 5.15 1.35 -1.38
C ILE A 92 6.29 2.21 -1.86
N SER A 93 7.36 2.30 -1.07
CA SER A 93 8.48 3.17 -1.43
C SER A 93 9.81 2.50 -1.11
N ALA A 94 10.85 2.97 -1.77
CA ALA A 94 12.22 2.51 -1.52
C ALA A 94 13.19 3.61 -1.90
N GLU A 95 14.39 3.52 -1.33
CA GLU A 95 15.46 4.42 -1.74
C GLU A 95 15.88 4.09 -3.16
N ALA A 96 16.06 5.11 -3.95
CA ALA A 96 16.47 4.97 -5.34
C ALA A 96 17.29 6.19 -5.69
N GLN A 97 18.59 5.99 -5.96
CA GLN A 97 19.48 7.11 -6.24
C GLN A 97 19.16 7.79 -7.55
N SER A 98 18.73 6.99 -8.52
CA SER A 98 18.46 7.53 -9.85
C SER A 98 17.12 7.02 -10.34
N PRO A 99 16.03 7.46 -9.71
CA PRO A 99 14.72 6.99 -10.12
C PRO A 99 14.40 7.48 -11.54
N THR A 100 13.84 6.59 -12.34
CA THR A 100 13.45 6.98 -13.68
C THR A 100 12.17 7.80 -13.62
N PRO A 101 11.92 8.68 -14.60
CA PRO A 101 10.67 9.40 -14.64
C PRO A 101 9.50 8.41 -14.74
N PRO A 102 8.34 8.74 -14.18
CA PRO A 102 7.19 7.85 -14.27
C PRO A 102 6.85 7.51 -15.72
N ASP A 103 6.63 6.23 -15.97
CA ASP A 103 6.25 5.76 -17.29
C ASP A 103 4.78 5.34 -17.25
N TYR A 104 3.92 6.26 -17.68
CA TYR A 104 2.48 6.03 -17.64
C TYR A 104 1.98 5.18 -18.80
N GLU A 105 2.90 4.69 -19.65
CA GLU A 105 2.54 3.78 -20.73
C GLU A 105 2.98 2.36 -20.44
N SER A 106 3.59 2.12 -19.27
CA SER A 106 4.03 0.79 -18.91
C SER A 106 2.84 -0.12 -18.62
N PHE A 107 3.06 -1.42 -18.78
CA PHE A 107 2.02 -2.40 -18.47
C PHE A 107 1.63 -2.31 -17.00
N GLY A 108 2.62 -2.18 -16.10
CA GLY A 108 2.33 -2.10 -14.68
C GLY A 108 1.42 -0.93 -14.34
N TRP A 109 1.69 0.23 -14.93
CA TRP A 109 0.83 1.38 -14.69
C TRP A 109 -0.58 1.15 -15.20
N GLN A 110 -0.71 0.52 -16.39
CA GLN A 110 -2.03 0.23 -16.95
C GLN A 110 -2.84 -0.67 -16.02
N VAL A 111 -2.17 -1.64 -15.39
CA VAL A 111 -2.85 -2.52 -14.43
C VAL A 111 -3.34 -1.70 -13.24
N LEU A 112 -2.48 -0.84 -12.69
CA LEU A 112 -2.87 -0.03 -11.54
C LEU A 112 -4.03 0.91 -11.88
N ALA A 113 -3.94 1.55 -13.03
CA ALA A 113 -4.98 2.50 -13.46
C ALA A 113 -6.31 1.81 -13.66
N THR A 114 -6.29 0.52 -14.00
CA THR A 114 -7.52 -0.24 -14.22
C THR A 114 -8.12 -0.74 -12.91
N LEU A 115 -7.27 -1.22 -12.00
CA LEU A 115 -7.75 -1.91 -10.80
C LEU A 115 -7.91 -1.03 -9.58
N ALA A 116 -7.20 0.10 -9.51
CA ALA A 116 -7.27 0.97 -8.34
C ALA A 116 -8.24 2.13 -8.60
N ALA A 117 -8.84 2.63 -7.53
CA ALA A 117 -9.67 3.83 -7.63
C ALA A 117 -8.79 5.04 -7.92
N GLU A 118 -7.58 5.07 -7.34
CA GLU A 118 -6.60 6.11 -7.58
C GLU A 118 -5.22 5.49 -7.54
N ALA A 119 -4.32 6.00 -8.35
CA ALA A 119 -2.93 5.53 -8.35
C ALA A 119 -2.02 6.70 -8.69
N ALA A 120 -0.81 6.68 -8.18
CA ALA A 120 0.18 7.71 -8.46
C ALA A 120 1.58 7.14 -8.33
N ILE A 121 2.49 7.66 -9.13
CA ILE A 121 3.91 7.37 -9.01
C ILE A 121 4.55 8.67 -8.54
N ASP A 122 5.26 8.61 -7.40
CA ASP A 122 5.94 9.77 -6.85
C ASP A 122 7.43 9.53 -6.89
N THR A 123 8.16 10.37 -7.59
CA THR A 123 9.61 10.33 -7.57
C THR A 123 10.11 11.60 -6.92
N ALA A 124 11.10 11.43 -6.07
CA ALA A 124 11.78 12.55 -5.44
C ALA A 124 13.26 12.21 -5.46
N PRO A 125 14.14 13.21 -5.30
CA PRO A 125 15.55 12.86 -5.24
C PRO A 125 15.78 11.81 -4.18
N GLY A 126 16.32 10.67 -4.59
CA GLY A 126 16.65 9.60 -3.67
C GLY A 126 15.52 8.64 -3.35
N SER A 127 14.35 8.76 -3.96
CA SER A 127 13.26 7.84 -3.63
C SER A 127 12.31 7.60 -4.81
N TYR A 128 11.66 6.44 -4.78
CA TYR A 128 10.65 6.08 -5.76
C TYR A 128 9.49 5.46 -4.99
N ALA A 129 8.28 5.90 -5.25
CA ALA A 129 7.12 5.40 -4.54
C ALA A 129 5.94 5.22 -5.49
N VAL A 130 5.14 4.21 -5.20
CA VAL A 130 3.86 4.00 -5.89
C VAL A 130 2.78 4.03 -4.82
N ARG A 131 1.74 4.80 -5.06
CA ARG A 131 0.63 4.95 -4.13
C ARG A 131 -0.64 4.54 -4.82
N LEU A 132 -1.46 3.76 -4.13
CA LEU A 132 -2.74 3.36 -4.69
C LEU A 132 -3.83 3.36 -3.62
N THR A 133 -5.05 3.60 -4.08
CA THR A 133 -6.24 3.57 -3.25
C THR A 133 -7.22 2.59 -3.88
N VAL A 134 -7.70 1.65 -3.08
CA VAL A 134 -8.68 0.67 -3.56
C VAL A 134 -9.88 0.73 -2.65
N ARG A 135 -11.07 0.71 -3.24
CA ARG A 135 -12.32 0.77 -2.48
C ARG A 135 -13.08 -0.53 -2.62
N SER A 136 -13.77 -0.90 -1.55
CA SER A 136 -14.62 -2.08 -1.58
C SER A 136 -15.77 -1.88 -2.56
N SER A 137 -16.08 -2.89 -3.34
CA SER A 137 -17.23 -2.82 -4.24
C SER A 137 -18.55 -2.80 -3.49
N LEU A 138 -18.53 -3.07 -2.18
CA LEU A 138 -19.73 -2.98 -1.36
C LEU A 138 -20.01 -1.55 -0.93
N GLU A 139 -19.02 -0.64 -1.12
CA GLU A 139 -19.21 0.78 -0.82
C GLU A 139 -19.73 1.43 -2.09
N SER A 140 -20.87 1.96 -2.06
CA SER A 140 -21.40 2.58 -3.28
C SER A 140 -21.95 3.97 -3.03
#